data_7f4fa459da7dfa51d6776ba46cbd2114
#
_entry.id   7f4fa459da7dfa51d6776ba46cbd2114
#
_cell.length_a   1.000
_cell.length_b   1.000
_cell.length_c   1.000
_cell.angle_alpha   90.00
_cell.angle_beta   90.00
_cell.angle_gamma   90.00
#
_symmetry.space_group_name_H-M   'P 1'
#
loop_
_entity.id
_entity.type
_entity.pdbx_description
1 polymer ?
#
loop_
_entity_poly.entity_id
_entity_poly.type
_entity_poly.pdbx_seq_one_letter_code
_entity_poly.pdbx_strand_id
1 'polypeptide(L)'
;MPPYPNLVSDSTLVQDTIDLLTGSGGRAAATEIVDAVFKLSHVDDELAGLLVADLIRNDRRFKIENHTVELLEDDRQSRLLKDLDFVVVDVEATGAKTPPNRLIELGAYRIRDGRIVEKFQSLVNPEIPIPRFVASLTGISNEMVKRAPVFAELVPQWLDFVSDSVLIAHNSNFDTNFLNHEISRVYPGHRMVNPHVCTVKLSRRVLPELLNHRLDTIADHFSIPIVSRHRAGCDALATAEIFIQLLPKLEKVHGVKDLADLCFLNDIEDTQIKTASASPSPIHG
;
A
#
# COMPACT_ATOMS: atom_id res chain seq x y z
N MET A 1 -0.36 -18.01 12.96
CA MET A 1 -0.65 -16.86 12.07
C MET A 1 -0.14 -15.58 12.72
N PRO A 2 0.37 -14.63 11.96
CA PRO A 2 0.83 -13.36 12.50
C PRO A 2 -0.36 -12.60 13.10
N PRO A 3 -0.18 -11.97 14.28
CA PRO A 3 -1.26 -11.30 15.00
C PRO A 3 -1.59 -9.89 14.45
N TYR A 4 -1.27 -9.60 13.20
CA TYR A 4 -1.39 -8.26 12.63
C TYR A 4 -2.61 -8.14 11.73
N PRO A 5 -3.57 -7.24 12.04
CA PRO A 5 -4.83 -7.11 11.31
C PRO A 5 -4.66 -6.58 9.86
N ASN A 6 -3.52 -5.96 9.57
CA ASN A 6 -3.15 -5.48 8.24
C ASN A 6 -2.37 -6.52 7.40
N LEU A 7 -2.22 -7.74 7.90
CA LEU A 7 -1.54 -8.84 7.22
C LEU A 7 -2.54 -9.95 6.90
N VAL A 8 -2.69 -10.28 5.63
CA VAL A 8 -3.63 -11.30 5.15
C VAL A 8 -2.94 -12.37 4.34
N SER A 9 -3.60 -13.50 4.18
CA SER A 9 -3.13 -14.58 3.31
C SER A 9 -3.08 -14.10 1.85
N ASP A 10 -1.96 -14.40 1.16
CA ASP A 10 -1.75 -14.21 -0.28
C ASP A 10 -2.06 -15.50 -1.07
N SER A 11 -2.84 -16.40 -0.50
CA SER A 11 -3.25 -17.65 -1.12
C SER A 11 -4.21 -17.40 -2.29
N THR A 12 -4.00 -18.13 -3.40
CA THR A 12 -4.95 -18.13 -4.53
C THR A 12 -6.34 -18.58 -4.11
N LEU A 13 -6.47 -19.53 -3.18
CA LEU A 13 -7.75 -19.98 -2.65
C LEU A 13 -8.51 -18.85 -1.93
N VAL A 14 -7.80 -17.97 -1.23
CA VAL A 14 -8.43 -16.78 -0.61
C VAL A 14 -8.89 -15.81 -1.68
N GLN A 15 -8.09 -15.60 -2.74
CA GLN A 15 -8.49 -14.72 -3.85
C GLN A 15 -9.70 -15.29 -4.61
N ASP A 16 -9.68 -16.58 -4.92
CA ASP A 16 -10.80 -17.28 -5.59
C ASP A 16 -12.07 -17.20 -4.72
N THR A 17 -11.94 -17.24 -3.38
CA THR A 17 -13.06 -17.06 -2.45
C THR A 17 -13.62 -15.63 -2.51
N ILE A 18 -12.75 -14.61 -2.58
CA ILE A 18 -13.18 -13.20 -2.75
C ILE A 18 -13.92 -13.03 -4.07
N ASP A 19 -13.38 -13.58 -5.16
CA ASP A 19 -13.98 -13.47 -6.50
C ASP A 19 -15.37 -14.15 -6.54
N LEU A 20 -15.50 -15.33 -5.94
CA LEU A 20 -16.77 -16.02 -5.79
C LEU A 20 -17.79 -15.20 -4.99
N LEU A 21 -17.40 -14.71 -3.80
CA LEU A 21 -18.29 -13.91 -2.94
C LEU A 21 -18.70 -12.61 -3.65
N THR A 22 -17.78 -11.94 -4.33
CA THR A 22 -18.06 -10.72 -5.10
C THR A 22 -19.10 -11.00 -6.19
N GLY A 23 -18.97 -12.12 -6.91
CA GLY A 23 -19.94 -12.57 -7.94
C GLY A 23 -21.30 -13.00 -7.38
N SER A 24 -21.35 -13.39 -6.09
CA SER A 24 -22.56 -13.90 -5.40
C SER A 24 -23.22 -12.84 -4.50
N GLY A 25 -22.93 -11.56 -4.67
CA GLY A 25 -23.53 -10.49 -3.86
C GLY A 25 -22.96 -10.39 -2.45
N GLY A 26 -21.72 -10.80 -2.23
CA GLY A 26 -20.98 -10.68 -0.97
C GLY A 26 -21.15 -11.84 -0.01
N ARG A 27 -21.98 -12.87 -0.33
CA ARG A 27 -22.27 -14.00 0.56
C ARG A 27 -22.36 -15.31 -0.19
N ALA A 28 -21.90 -16.41 0.44
CA ALA A 28 -22.07 -17.77 -0.05
C ALA A 28 -22.06 -18.78 1.11
N ALA A 29 -22.66 -19.96 0.88
CA ALA A 29 -22.54 -21.07 1.83
C ALA A 29 -21.10 -21.64 1.81
N ALA A 30 -20.63 -22.14 2.95
CA ALA A 30 -19.31 -22.77 3.03
C ALA A 30 -19.18 -23.97 2.08
N THR A 31 -20.24 -24.74 1.89
CA THR A 31 -20.29 -25.85 0.92
C THR A 31 -20.13 -25.39 -0.52
N GLU A 32 -20.70 -24.25 -0.90
CA GLU A 32 -20.54 -23.65 -2.21
C GLU A 32 -19.08 -23.19 -2.47
N ILE A 33 -18.45 -22.58 -1.46
CA ILE A 33 -17.04 -22.19 -1.52
C ILE A 33 -16.15 -23.42 -1.65
N VAL A 34 -16.42 -24.48 -0.86
CA VAL A 34 -15.63 -25.71 -0.90
C VAL A 34 -15.75 -26.42 -2.26
N ASP A 35 -16.92 -26.48 -2.82
CA ASP A 35 -17.13 -27.05 -4.17
C ASP A 35 -16.42 -26.19 -5.26
N ALA A 36 -16.64 -24.88 -5.24
CA ALA A 36 -16.13 -23.98 -6.27
C ALA A 36 -14.63 -23.71 -6.17
N VAL A 37 -14.06 -23.53 -4.96
CA VAL A 37 -12.68 -23.11 -4.73
C VAL A 37 -11.76 -24.28 -4.44
N PHE A 38 -12.16 -25.19 -3.52
CA PHE A 38 -11.35 -26.37 -3.16
C PHE A 38 -11.55 -27.54 -4.14
N LYS A 39 -12.57 -27.49 -5.01
CA LYS A 39 -12.93 -28.58 -5.94
C LYS A 39 -13.31 -29.89 -5.22
N LEU A 40 -13.94 -29.76 -4.05
CA LEU A 40 -14.39 -30.88 -3.23
C LEU A 40 -15.92 -30.91 -3.20
N SER A 41 -16.53 -31.85 -3.92
CA SER A 41 -17.98 -32.02 -3.99
C SER A 41 -18.50 -32.94 -2.89
N HIS A 42 -19.78 -32.76 -2.52
CA HIS A 42 -20.47 -33.60 -1.51
C HIS A 42 -19.87 -33.53 -0.09
N VAL A 43 -19.29 -32.41 0.28
CA VAL A 43 -18.84 -32.13 1.65
C VAL A 43 -20.03 -31.66 2.47
N ASP A 44 -20.18 -32.20 3.72
CA ASP A 44 -21.21 -31.73 4.62
C ASP A 44 -20.94 -30.31 5.16
N ASP A 45 -21.98 -29.69 5.73
CA ASP A 45 -21.91 -28.29 6.18
C ASP A 45 -20.88 -28.08 7.30
N GLU A 46 -20.70 -29.08 8.19
CA GLU A 46 -19.77 -28.97 9.31
C GLU A 46 -18.31 -28.96 8.82
N LEU A 47 -17.95 -29.94 7.98
CA LEU A 47 -16.61 -30.04 7.41
C LEU A 47 -16.32 -28.84 6.47
N ALA A 48 -17.29 -28.43 5.66
CA ALA A 48 -17.14 -27.26 4.82
C ALA A 48 -16.89 -26.00 5.65
N GLY A 49 -17.66 -25.80 6.71
CA GLY A 49 -17.48 -24.70 7.65
C GLY A 49 -16.08 -24.68 8.28
N LEU A 50 -15.55 -25.84 8.69
CA LEU A 50 -14.20 -25.96 9.25
C LEU A 50 -13.11 -25.62 8.23
N LEU A 51 -13.21 -26.13 6.99
CA LEU A 51 -12.23 -25.87 5.91
C LEU A 51 -12.17 -24.40 5.57
N VAL A 52 -13.32 -23.75 5.41
CA VAL A 52 -13.38 -22.33 5.09
C VAL A 52 -12.94 -21.47 6.27
N ALA A 53 -13.33 -21.82 7.52
CA ALA A 53 -12.87 -21.12 8.71
C ALA A 53 -11.34 -21.18 8.87
N ASP A 54 -10.70 -22.29 8.48
CA ASP A 54 -9.25 -22.41 8.50
C ASP A 54 -8.59 -21.56 7.40
N LEU A 55 -9.17 -21.55 6.20
CA LEU A 55 -8.71 -20.74 5.06
C LEU A 55 -8.70 -19.24 5.38
N ILE A 56 -9.79 -18.72 5.95
CA ILE A 56 -9.99 -17.28 6.23
C ILE A 56 -9.64 -16.89 7.67
N ARG A 57 -8.96 -17.77 8.41
CA ARG A 57 -8.63 -17.56 9.82
C ARG A 57 -7.88 -16.23 10.01
N ASN A 58 -8.43 -15.37 10.89
CA ASN A 58 -7.90 -14.02 11.19
C ASN A 58 -7.85 -13.04 10.02
N ASP A 59 -8.50 -13.35 8.92
CA ASP A 59 -8.64 -12.42 7.82
C ASP A 59 -9.89 -11.55 8.03
N ARG A 60 -9.69 -10.29 8.40
CA ARG A 60 -10.75 -9.32 8.73
C ARG A 60 -11.68 -8.98 7.56
N ARG A 61 -11.35 -9.40 6.34
CA ARG A 61 -12.21 -9.20 5.18
C ARG A 61 -13.42 -10.10 5.16
N PHE A 62 -13.44 -11.16 6.00
CA PHE A 62 -14.49 -12.15 6.02
C PHE A 62 -15.15 -12.25 7.40
N LYS A 63 -16.42 -12.62 7.37
CA LYS A 63 -17.20 -13.07 8.52
C LYS A 63 -17.79 -14.43 8.19
N ILE A 64 -17.81 -15.35 9.16
CA ILE A 64 -18.46 -16.63 9.03
C ILE A 64 -19.49 -16.79 10.16
N GLU A 65 -20.73 -17.04 9.80
CA GLU A 65 -21.83 -17.30 10.73
C GLU A 65 -22.75 -18.37 10.15
N ASN A 66 -23.09 -19.39 10.94
CA ASN A 66 -24.01 -20.48 10.55
C ASN A 66 -23.67 -21.07 9.15
N HIS A 67 -22.39 -21.41 8.94
CA HIS A 67 -21.84 -21.95 7.69
C HIS A 67 -22.02 -21.02 6.46
N THR A 68 -22.38 -19.76 6.67
CA THR A 68 -22.41 -18.72 5.62
C THR A 68 -21.21 -17.81 5.80
N VAL A 69 -20.51 -17.56 4.70
CA VAL A 69 -19.36 -16.65 4.62
C VAL A 69 -19.82 -15.37 3.97
N GLU A 70 -19.44 -14.26 4.59
CA GLU A 70 -19.71 -12.90 4.11
C GLU A 70 -18.39 -12.18 3.86
N LEU A 71 -18.25 -11.53 2.70
CA LEU A 71 -17.18 -10.59 2.40
C LEU A 71 -17.59 -9.22 2.95
N LEU A 72 -16.82 -8.75 3.93
CA LEU A 72 -17.06 -7.45 4.55
C LEU A 72 -16.58 -6.32 3.65
N GLU A 73 -17.38 -5.28 3.55
CA GLU A 73 -16.94 -4.03 2.91
C GLU A 73 -15.83 -3.37 3.73
N ASP A 74 -14.86 -2.78 3.05
CA ASP A 74 -13.84 -1.97 3.71
C ASP A 74 -14.45 -0.62 4.13
N ASP A 75 -14.84 -0.52 5.38
CA ASP A 75 -15.46 0.69 5.96
C ASP A 75 -14.57 1.95 5.85
N ARG A 76 -13.27 1.77 5.61
CA ARG A 76 -12.32 2.87 5.38
C ARG A 76 -12.61 3.63 4.11
N GLN A 77 -13.21 2.98 3.08
CA GLN A 77 -13.48 3.61 1.79
C GLN A 77 -14.36 4.86 1.92
N SER A 78 -15.33 4.84 2.83
CA SER A 78 -16.25 5.96 3.10
C SER A 78 -15.75 6.93 4.18
N ARG A 79 -14.59 6.68 4.78
CA ARG A 79 -14.03 7.59 5.80
C ARG A 79 -13.46 8.84 5.13
N LEU A 80 -13.78 10.00 5.72
CA LEU A 80 -13.22 11.27 5.28
C LEU A 80 -11.70 11.28 5.45
N LEU A 81 -10.99 11.93 4.53
CA LEU A 81 -9.53 11.98 4.56
C LEU A 81 -8.95 12.53 5.87
N LYS A 82 -9.65 13.46 6.52
CA LYS A 82 -9.26 14.01 7.83
C LYS A 82 -9.34 12.99 8.97
N ASP A 83 -10.14 11.93 8.84
CA ASP A 83 -10.35 10.89 9.86
C ASP A 83 -9.45 9.68 9.63
N LEU A 84 -8.53 9.76 8.66
CA LEU A 84 -7.58 8.71 8.31
C LEU A 84 -6.17 9.05 8.77
N ASP A 85 -5.46 8.02 9.20
CA ASP A 85 -4.00 8.07 9.33
C ASP A 85 -3.36 7.69 7.98
N PHE A 86 -2.37 8.45 7.57
CA PHE A 86 -1.53 8.13 6.42
C PHE A 86 -0.12 7.81 6.89
N VAL A 87 0.50 6.79 6.32
CA VAL A 87 1.91 6.49 6.52
C VAL A 87 2.64 6.66 5.19
N VAL A 88 3.44 7.71 5.13
CA VAL A 88 4.32 7.95 3.98
C VAL A 88 5.58 7.14 4.16
N VAL A 89 5.92 6.32 3.17
CA VAL A 89 7.05 5.40 3.20
C VAL A 89 7.94 5.59 2.00
N ASP A 90 9.23 5.40 2.20
CA ASP A 90 10.26 5.25 1.18
C ASP A 90 11.24 4.18 1.60
N VAL A 91 11.76 3.41 0.66
CA VAL A 91 12.71 2.34 0.91
C VAL A 91 13.92 2.44 -0.01
N GLU A 92 15.10 2.11 0.55
CA GLU A 92 16.29 1.87 -0.25
C GLU A 92 16.57 0.36 -0.32
N ALA A 93 17.04 -0.08 -1.47
CA ALA A 93 17.25 -1.50 -1.72
C ALA A 93 18.57 -1.77 -2.45
N THR A 94 19.04 -3.01 -2.44
CA THR A 94 20.26 -3.42 -3.15
C THR A 94 20.13 -3.40 -4.68
N GLY A 95 18.93 -3.07 -5.20
CA GLY A 95 18.65 -2.93 -6.64
C GLY A 95 17.18 -2.67 -6.92
N ALA A 96 16.82 -2.55 -8.20
CA ALA A 96 15.54 -2.02 -8.64
C ALA A 96 14.37 -3.03 -8.65
N LYS A 97 14.63 -4.32 -8.51
CA LYS A 97 13.61 -5.39 -8.60
C LYS A 97 13.76 -6.40 -7.48
N THR A 98 12.65 -6.87 -6.95
CA THR A 98 12.62 -7.94 -5.96
C THR A 98 11.82 -9.13 -6.49
N PRO A 99 12.25 -10.39 -6.25
CA PRO A 99 13.59 -10.77 -5.93
C PRO A 99 14.60 -10.49 -7.06
N PRO A 100 15.94 -10.58 -6.89
CA PRO A 100 16.68 -11.08 -5.71
C PRO A 100 17.09 -9.97 -4.73
N ASN A 101 16.80 -8.70 -5.02
CA ASN A 101 17.26 -7.60 -4.21
C ASN A 101 16.50 -7.48 -2.88
N ARG A 102 17.16 -6.85 -1.90
CA ARG A 102 16.76 -6.77 -0.51
C ARG A 102 16.72 -5.32 -0.02
N LEU A 103 15.95 -5.03 1.02
CA LEU A 103 15.93 -3.72 1.68
C LEU A 103 17.25 -3.41 2.40
N ILE A 104 17.69 -2.16 2.34
CA ILE A 104 18.86 -1.63 3.07
C ILE A 104 18.53 -0.44 3.97
N GLU A 105 17.43 0.28 3.71
CA GLU A 105 16.88 1.31 4.58
C GLU A 105 15.36 1.36 4.44
N LEU A 106 14.67 1.64 5.53
CA LEU A 106 13.23 1.90 5.60
C LEU A 106 13.02 3.21 6.34
N GLY A 107 12.35 4.17 5.69
CA GLY A 107 11.97 5.45 6.27
C GLY A 107 10.47 5.68 6.12
N ALA A 108 9.80 6.12 7.20
CA ALA A 108 8.38 6.43 7.12
C ALA A 108 7.98 7.54 8.10
N TYR A 109 6.89 8.23 7.75
CA TYR A 109 6.28 9.28 8.57
C TYR A 109 4.77 9.09 8.61
N ARG A 110 4.20 9.17 9.82
CA ARG A 110 2.75 9.17 10.00
C ARG A 110 2.22 10.58 9.91
N ILE A 111 1.16 10.76 9.11
CA ILE A 111 0.40 11.98 9.00
C ILE A 111 -0.97 11.75 9.63
N ARG A 112 -1.37 12.64 10.52
CA ARG A 112 -2.69 12.74 11.13
C ARG A 112 -3.12 14.19 11.14
N ASP A 113 -4.37 14.51 10.80
CA ASP A 113 -4.90 15.88 10.74
C ASP A 113 -4.00 16.84 9.91
N GLY A 114 -3.46 16.35 8.79
CA GLY A 114 -2.58 17.14 7.93
C GLY A 114 -1.21 17.49 8.53
N ARG A 115 -0.79 16.80 9.60
CA ARG A 115 0.50 17.03 10.27
C ARG A 115 1.29 15.75 10.43
N ILE A 116 2.60 15.85 10.32
CA ILE A 116 3.51 14.76 10.64
C ILE A 116 3.57 14.62 12.17
N VAL A 117 3.19 13.43 12.68
CA VAL A 117 3.07 13.17 14.13
C VAL A 117 4.05 12.13 14.64
N GLU A 118 4.55 11.23 13.77
CA GLU A 118 5.40 10.13 14.17
C GLU A 118 6.37 9.76 13.05
N LYS A 119 7.52 9.19 13.43
CA LYS A 119 8.57 8.76 12.50
C LYS A 119 9.00 7.33 12.78
N PHE A 120 9.20 6.55 11.72
CA PHE A 120 9.89 5.26 11.73
C PHE A 120 11.09 5.32 10.79
N GLN A 121 12.27 4.93 11.26
CA GLN A 121 13.45 4.88 10.38
C GLN A 121 14.44 3.85 10.90
N SER A 122 14.91 2.98 9.99
CA SER A 122 15.97 2.02 10.28
C SER A 122 16.79 1.71 9.04
N LEU A 123 18.10 1.56 9.21
CA LEU A 123 18.90 0.76 8.29
C LEU A 123 18.49 -0.71 8.45
N VAL A 124 18.61 -1.48 7.37
CA VAL A 124 18.28 -2.91 7.32
C VAL A 124 19.50 -3.68 6.84
N ASN A 125 19.86 -4.74 7.54
CA ASN A 125 20.85 -5.67 7.04
C ASN A 125 20.24 -6.55 5.94
N PRO A 126 20.66 -6.39 4.68
CA PRO A 126 20.06 -7.13 3.57
C PRO A 126 20.48 -8.61 3.50
N GLU A 127 21.45 -9.04 4.33
CA GLU A 127 22.07 -10.38 4.31
C GLU A 127 22.77 -10.72 2.99
N ILE A 128 22.88 -9.77 2.08
CA ILE A 128 23.61 -9.86 0.80
C ILE A 128 24.46 -8.60 0.61
N PRO A 129 25.52 -8.65 -0.20
CA PRO A 129 26.35 -7.48 -0.48
C PRO A 129 25.58 -6.37 -1.18
N ILE A 130 25.80 -5.12 -0.76
CA ILE A 130 25.31 -3.93 -1.46
C ILE A 130 26.20 -3.65 -2.68
N PRO A 131 25.64 -3.59 -3.90
CA PRO A 131 26.39 -3.25 -5.10
C PRO A 131 27.02 -1.86 -4.98
N ARG A 132 28.23 -1.67 -5.56
CA ARG A 132 28.96 -0.40 -5.46
C ARG A 132 28.18 0.79 -5.98
N PHE A 133 27.39 0.63 -7.05
CA PHE A 133 26.60 1.73 -7.59
C PHE A 133 25.47 2.14 -6.65
N VAL A 134 24.84 1.18 -5.94
CA VAL A 134 23.81 1.46 -4.92
C VAL A 134 24.45 2.19 -3.73
N ALA A 135 25.59 1.69 -3.24
CA ALA A 135 26.31 2.36 -2.14
C ALA A 135 26.72 3.79 -2.51
N SER A 136 27.13 4.03 -3.77
CA SER A 136 27.45 5.38 -4.27
C SER A 136 26.21 6.27 -4.37
N LEU A 137 25.04 5.70 -4.74
CA LEU A 137 23.78 6.44 -4.93
C LEU A 137 23.16 6.82 -3.58
N THR A 138 23.07 5.85 -2.66
CA THR A 138 22.36 5.99 -1.38
C THR A 138 23.26 6.48 -0.23
N GLY A 139 24.59 6.39 -0.42
CA GLY A 139 25.55 6.59 0.65
C GLY A 139 25.56 5.49 1.71
N ILE A 140 24.83 4.38 1.51
CA ILE A 140 24.73 3.26 2.46
C ILE A 140 25.76 2.20 2.09
N SER A 141 26.72 1.98 2.98
CA SER A 141 27.78 0.99 2.79
C SER A 141 27.45 -0.35 3.47
N ASN A 142 28.15 -1.42 3.03
CA ASN A 142 28.06 -2.72 3.68
C ASN A 142 28.42 -2.65 5.20
N GLU A 143 29.37 -1.82 5.59
CA GLU A 143 29.75 -1.66 6.99
C GLU A 143 28.65 -1.01 7.82
N MET A 144 27.87 -0.08 7.25
CA MET A 144 26.75 0.58 7.94
C MET A 144 25.64 -0.43 8.25
N VAL A 145 25.30 -1.30 7.31
CA VAL A 145 24.20 -2.26 7.47
C VAL A 145 24.60 -3.53 8.21
N LYS A 146 25.88 -3.82 8.35
CA LYS A 146 26.40 -5.04 9.00
C LYS A 146 25.91 -5.22 10.44
N ARG A 147 25.68 -4.10 11.16
CA ARG A 147 25.19 -4.07 12.54
C ARG A 147 23.73 -3.66 12.64
N ALA A 148 23.09 -3.38 11.49
CA ALA A 148 21.67 -3.07 11.47
C ALA A 148 20.84 -4.36 11.68
N PRO A 149 19.62 -4.25 12.18
CA PRO A 149 18.72 -5.39 12.29
C PRO A 149 18.41 -5.97 10.92
N VAL A 150 18.18 -7.27 10.83
CA VAL A 150 17.56 -7.90 9.65
C VAL A 150 16.07 -7.53 9.61
N PHE A 151 15.45 -7.62 8.43
CA PHE A 151 14.03 -7.22 8.31
C PHE A 151 13.10 -8.03 9.22
N ALA A 152 13.41 -9.30 9.46
CA ALA A 152 12.65 -10.16 10.39
C ALA A 152 12.55 -9.60 11.83
N GLU A 153 13.56 -8.83 12.26
CA GLU A 153 13.57 -8.19 13.58
C GLU A 153 12.78 -6.86 13.59
N LEU A 154 12.63 -6.22 12.42
CA LEU A 154 11.92 -4.95 12.27
C LEU A 154 10.43 -5.12 11.94
N VAL A 155 10.05 -6.20 11.27
CA VAL A 155 8.71 -6.36 10.73
C VAL A 155 7.60 -6.27 11.79
N PRO A 156 7.74 -6.75 13.04
CA PRO A 156 6.71 -6.54 14.07
C PRO A 156 6.44 -5.05 14.31
N GLN A 157 7.50 -4.27 14.54
CA GLN A 157 7.41 -2.83 14.78
C GLN A 157 6.88 -2.07 13.55
N TRP A 158 7.26 -2.51 12.34
CA TRP A 158 6.75 -1.95 11.10
C TRP A 158 5.25 -2.16 10.93
N LEU A 159 4.76 -3.39 11.14
CA LEU A 159 3.33 -3.72 11.01
C LEU A 159 2.48 -3.00 12.07
N ASP A 160 2.98 -2.86 13.30
CA ASP A 160 2.34 -2.06 14.34
C ASP A 160 2.34 -0.56 13.97
N PHE A 161 3.46 -0.05 13.45
CA PHE A 161 3.56 1.34 12.99
C PHE A 161 2.60 1.63 11.84
N VAL A 162 2.49 0.77 10.86
CA VAL A 162 1.57 0.97 9.73
C VAL A 162 0.12 0.77 10.14
N SER A 163 -0.17 -0.25 10.98
CA SER A 163 -1.52 -0.59 11.42
C SER A 163 -2.51 -0.62 10.25
N ASP A 164 -3.62 0.10 10.34
CA ASP A 164 -4.66 0.23 9.31
C ASP A 164 -4.54 1.49 8.43
N SER A 165 -3.43 2.22 8.54
CA SER A 165 -3.18 3.45 7.79
C SER A 165 -3.18 3.23 6.27
N VAL A 166 -3.45 4.31 5.53
CA VAL A 166 -3.24 4.36 4.08
C VAL A 166 -1.76 4.61 3.80
N LEU A 167 -1.13 3.77 2.98
CA LEU A 167 0.27 3.94 2.59
C LEU A 167 0.38 4.99 1.47
N ILE A 168 1.33 5.89 1.61
CA ILE A 168 1.67 6.89 0.60
C ILE A 168 3.13 6.71 0.23
N ALA A 169 3.45 6.69 -1.07
CA ALA A 169 4.85 6.69 -1.52
C ALA A 169 5.02 7.42 -2.85
N HIS A 170 6.27 7.78 -3.15
CA HIS A 170 6.62 8.38 -4.43
C HIS A 170 7.07 7.29 -5.41
N ASN A 171 6.14 6.79 -6.24
CA ASN A 171 6.21 5.54 -7.01
C ASN A 171 5.88 4.29 -6.17
N SER A 172 4.72 4.32 -5.53
CA SER A 172 4.28 3.40 -4.48
C SER A 172 4.43 1.90 -4.80
N ASN A 173 4.36 1.50 -6.06
CA ASN A 173 4.55 0.11 -6.46
C ASN A 173 5.95 -0.43 -6.11
N PHE A 174 6.98 0.42 -6.17
CA PHE A 174 8.33 0.02 -5.80
C PHE A 174 8.40 -0.34 -4.31
N ASP A 175 7.96 0.59 -3.46
CA ASP A 175 8.04 0.43 -2.00
C ASP A 175 7.16 -0.72 -1.50
N THR A 176 5.92 -0.79 -1.96
CA THR A 176 4.98 -1.84 -1.56
C THR A 176 5.42 -3.23 -2.01
N ASN A 177 6.01 -3.36 -3.21
CA ASN A 177 6.54 -4.64 -3.69
C ASN A 177 7.72 -5.12 -2.84
N PHE A 178 8.67 -4.22 -2.50
CA PHE A 178 9.79 -4.57 -1.63
C PHE A 178 9.32 -4.96 -0.23
N LEU A 179 8.44 -4.17 0.38
CA LEU A 179 7.89 -4.45 1.71
C LEU A 179 7.14 -5.79 1.73
N ASN A 180 6.27 -6.04 0.76
CA ASN A 180 5.53 -7.30 0.68
C ASN A 180 6.45 -8.50 0.41
N HIS A 181 7.50 -8.34 -0.39
CA HIS A 181 8.48 -9.39 -0.58
C HIS A 181 9.22 -9.73 0.72
N GLU A 182 9.71 -8.73 1.45
CA GLU A 182 10.39 -8.96 2.72
C GLU A 182 9.45 -9.54 3.79
N ILE A 183 8.18 -9.10 3.80
CA ILE A 183 7.14 -9.65 4.68
C ILE A 183 6.89 -11.13 4.35
N SER A 184 6.75 -11.49 3.08
CA SER A 184 6.51 -12.88 2.66
C SER A 184 7.66 -13.83 3.02
N ARG A 185 8.87 -13.31 3.22
CA ARG A 185 10.02 -14.08 3.71
C ARG A 185 9.94 -14.40 5.20
N VAL A 186 9.32 -13.50 5.97
CA VAL A 186 9.12 -13.68 7.43
C VAL A 186 7.81 -14.41 7.71
N TYR A 187 6.78 -14.07 6.96
CA TYR A 187 5.43 -14.64 7.04
C TYR A 187 5.05 -15.23 5.67
N PRO A 188 5.53 -16.45 5.34
CA PRO A 188 5.26 -17.06 4.04
C PRO A 188 3.77 -17.10 3.72
N GLY A 189 3.42 -16.73 2.48
CA GLY A 189 2.04 -16.70 2.02
C GLY A 189 1.19 -15.55 2.59
N HIS A 190 1.82 -14.49 3.13
CA HIS A 190 1.11 -13.31 3.63
C HIS A 190 1.64 -12.01 3.00
N ARG A 191 0.75 -11.04 2.91
CA ARG A 191 1.06 -9.67 2.43
C ARG A 191 0.26 -8.62 3.20
N MET A 192 0.72 -7.37 3.16
CA MET A 192 -0.05 -6.24 3.65
C MET A 192 -1.24 -5.95 2.74
N VAL A 193 -2.35 -5.51 3.35
CA VAL A 193 -3.58 -5.07 2.66
C VAL A 193 -3.89 -3.59 2.86
N ASN A 194 -2.90 -2.82 3.30
CA ASN A 194 -3.06 -1.38 3.40
C ASN A 194 -3.33 -0.80 2.00
N PRO A 195 -4.37 0.03 1.81
CA PRO A 195 -4.51 0.81 0.60
C PRO A 195 -3.24 1.62 0.37
N HIS A 196 -2.82 1.77 -0.89
CA HIS A 196 -1.64 2.58 -1.19
C HIS A 196 -1.88 3.56 -2.33
N VAL A 197 -1.31 4.74 -2.20
CA VAL A 197 -1.50 5.87 -3.10
C VAL A 197 -0.14 6.42 -3.54
N CYS A 198 -0.03 6.76 -4.82
CA CYS A 198 1.20 7.22 -5.45
C CYS A 198 1.20 8.74 -5.64
N THR A 199 2.11 9.47 -4.99
CA THR A 199 2.22 10.92 -5.15
C THR A 199 2.61 11.35 -6.56
N VAL A 200 3.28 10.50 -7.36
CA VAL A 200 3.53 10.77 -8.78
C VAL A 200 2.22 10.85 -9.56
N LYS A 201 1.31 9.91 -9.33
CA LYS A 201 0.00 9.90 -9.99
C LYS A 201 -0.84 11.09 -9.53
N LEU A 202 -0.92 11.34 -8.23
CA LEU A 202 -1.68 12.47 -7.69
C LEU A 202 -1.15 13.82 -8.18
N SER A 203 0.16 14.03 -8.20
CA SER A 203 0.75 15.28 -8.66
C SER A 203 0.46 15.55 -10.14
N ARG A 204 0.40 14.53 -10.99
CA ARG A 204 -0.01 14.67 -12.40
C ARG A 204 -1.44 15.21 -12.54
N ARG A 205 -2.31 14.94 -11.57
CA ARG A 205 -3.71 15.38 -11.59
C ARG A 205 -3.86 16.88 -11.25
N VAL A 206 -3.04 17.39 -10.35
CA VAL A 206 -3.21 18.75 -9.80
C VAL A 206 -2.08 19.71 -10.15
N LEU A 207 -1.01 19.23 -10.78
CA LEU A 207 0.14 20.01 -11.25
C LEU A 207 0.52 19.62 -12.69
N PRO A 208 -0.43 19.63 -13.65
CA PRO A 208 -0.17 19.17 -15.02
C PRO A 208 0.85 20.04 -15.77
N GLU A 209 1.15 21.24 -15.26
CA GLU A 209 2.13 22.18 -15.82
C GLU A 209 3.59 21.80 -15.56
N LEU A 210 3.85 20.87 -14.63
CA LEU A 210 5.23 20.45 -14.35
C LEU A 210 5.82 19.64 -15.49
N LEU A 211 7.08 19.92 -15.81
CA LEU A 211 7.83 19.20 -16.87
C LEU A 211 7.95 17.71 -16.60
N ASN A 212 8.03 17.33 -15.33
CA ASN A 212 8.03 15.96 -14.85
C ASN A 212 7.55 15.91 -13.40
N HIS A 213 7.27 14.69 -12.90
CA HIS A 213 6.77 14.46 -11.55
C HIS A 213 7.77 13.68 -10.70
N ARG A 214 9.07 13.98 -10.85
CA ARG A 214 10.12 13.47 -9.96
C ARG A 214 10.01 14.16 -8.60
N LEU A 215 10.48 13.49 -7.56
CA LEU A 215 10.42 14.00 -6.20
C LEU A 215 11.04 15.40 -6.10
N ASP A 216 12.22 15.60 -6.69
CA ASP A 216 12.91 16.89 -6.71
C ASP A 216 12.05 18.00 -7.34
N THR A 217 11.47 17.72 -8.51
CA THR A 217 10.68 18.72 -9.25
C THR A 217 9.45 19.16 -8.48
N ILE A 218 8.77 18.22 -7.79
CA ILE A 218 7.58 18.54 -6.98
C ILE A 218 8.00 19.23 -5.69
N ALA A 219 9.10 18.81 -5.07
CA ALA A 219 9.64 19.44 -3.87
C ALA A 219 10.03 20.90 -4.15
N ASP A 220 10.74 21.16 -5.27
CA ASP A 220 11.10 22.51 -5.71
C ASP A 220 9.86 23.39 -5.94
N HIS A 221 8.81 22.84 -6.58
CA HIS A 221 7.56 23.57 -6.81
C HIS A 221 6.90 24.02 -5.50
N PHE A 222 6.98 23.22 -4.44
CA PHE A 222 6.44 23.56 -3.12
C PHE A 222 7.48 24.22 -2.18
N SER A 223 8.71 24.45 -2.65
CA SER A 223 9.82 24.96 -1.84
C SER A 223 10.15 24.08 -0.62
N ILE A 224 10.05 22.75 -0.80
CA ILE A 224 10.35 21.74 0.21
C ILE A 224 11.82 21.32 0.05
N PRO A 225 12.69 21.55 1.07
CA PRO A 225 14.10 21.17 0.99
C PRO A 225 14.29 19.67 1.17
N ILE A 226 15.05 19.03 0.28
CA ILE A 226 15.49 17.64 0.45
C ILE A 226 16.95 17.65 0.88
N VAL A 227 17.20 17.31 2.13
CA VAL A 227 18.56 17.41 2.73
C VAL A 227 19.53 16.38 2.14
N SER A 228 19.07 15.16 1.87
CA SER A 228 19.88 14.07 1.33
C SER A 228 19.02 13.15 0.48
N ARG A 229 19.20 13.22 -0.84
CA ARG A 229 18.52 12.35 -1.79
C ARG A 229 19.02 10.92 -1.67
N HIS A 230 18.15 9.97 -1.98
CA HIS A 230 18.43 8.53 -1.87
C HIS A 230 18.80 8.12 -0.44
N ARG A 231 18.12 8.72 0.53
CA ARG A 231 18.07 8.29 1.91
C ARG A 231 16.59 8.19 2.28
N ALA A 232 16.12 6.96 2.56
CA ALA A 232 14.71 6.67 2.76
C ALA A 232 14.02 7.63 3.74
N GLY A 233 14.66 7.97 4.85
CA GLY A 233 14.11 8.92 5.81
C GLY A 233 13.96 10.34 5.27
N CYS A 234 14.86 10.81 4.39
CA CYS A 234 14.79 12.15 3.80
C CYS A 234 13.75 12.21 2.66
N ASP A 235 13.72 11.18 1.83
CA ASP A 235 12.80 11.11 0.69
C ASP A 235 11.36 10.87 1.17
N ALA A 236 11.15 10.05 2.22
CA ALA A 236 9.86 9.89 2.88
C ALA A 236 9.38 11.20 3.54
N LEU A 237 10.27 12.00 4.16
CA LEU A 237 9.89 13.29 4.74
C LEU A 237 9.42 14.26 3.66
N ALA A 238 10.20 14.42 2.59
CA ALA A 238 9.84 15.28 1.48
C ALA A 238 8.52 14.83 0.83
N THR A 239 8.33 13.51 0.66
CA THR A 239 7.09 12.93 0.15
C THR A 239 5.90 13.21 1.07
N ALA A 240 6.10 13.19 2.41
CA ALA A 240 5.08 13.52 3.38
C ALA A 240 4.64 14.99 3.29
N GLU A 241 5.61 15.91 3.23
CA GLU A 241 5.34 17.33 3.06
C GLU A 241 4.65 17.63 1.72
N ILE A 242 5.09 16.99 0.63
CA ILE A 242 4.42 17.06 -0.68
C ILE A 242 2.98 16.57 -0.59
N PHE A 243 2.73 15.41 0.02
CA PHE A 243 1.39 14.85 0.14
C PHE A 243 0.44 15.79 0.90
N ILE A 244 0.91 16.41 1.99
CA ILE A 244 0.16 17.42 2.74
C ILE A 244 -0.21 18.62 1.84
N GLN A 245 0.68 19.05 0.93
CA GLN A 245 0.39 20.13 -0.02
C GLN A 245 -0.54 19.71 -1.17
N LEU A 246 -0.53 18.44 -1.54
CA LEU A 246 -1.41 17.92 -2.60
C LEU A 246 -2.86 17.77 -2.13
N LEU A 247 -3.12 17.36 -0.88
CA LEU A 247 -4.46 17.10 -0.36
C LEU A 247 -5.47 18.25 -0.60
N PRO A 248 -5.20 19.52 -0.21
CA PRO A 248 -6.14 20.60 -0.46
C PRO A 248 -6.32 20.94 -1.94
N LYS A 249 -5.33 20.64 -2.78
CA LYS A 249 -5.46 20.82 -4.23
C LYS A 249 -6.36 19.73 -4.84
N LEU A 250 -6.23 18.47 -4.37
CA LEU A 250 -7.09 17.35 -4.79
C LEU A 250 -8.55 17.60 -4.41
N GLU A 251 -8.81 18.07 -3.20
CA GLU A 251 -10.15 18.47 -2.78
C GLU A 251 -10.70 19.60 -3.66
N LYS A 252 -9.93 20.66 -3.89
CA LYS A 252 -10.35 21.83 -4.66
C LYS A 252 -10.59 21.52 -6.14
N VAL A 253 -9.73 20.72 -6.78
CA VAL A 253 -9.75 20.47 -8.23
C VAL A 253 -10.66 19.30 -8.59
N HIS A 254 -10.67 18.23 -7.79
CA HIS A 254 -11.37 16.99 -8.08
C HIS A 254 -12.45 16.62 -7.08
N GLY A 255 -12.66 17.42 -6.03
CA GLY A 255 -13.68 17.17 -5.02
C GLY A 255 -13.41 15.97 -4.13
N VAL A 256 -12.15 15.52 -4.03
CA VAL A 256 -11.73 14.35 -3.22
C VAL A 256 -12.04 14.59 -1.74
N LYS A 257 -12.86 13.73 -1.13
CA LYS A 257 -13.33 13.90 0.26
C LYS A 257 -12.99 12.70 1.13
N ASP A 258 -13.04 11.50 0.56
CA ASP A 258 -12.86 10.24 1.27
C ASP A 258 -11.81 9.36 0.60
N LEU A 259 -11.57 8.19 1.19
CA LEU A 259 -10.57 7.25 0.67
C LEU A 259 -10.96 6.69 -0.70
N ALA A 260 -12.25 6.45 -0.94
CA ALA A 260 -12.71 5.93 -2.23
C ALA A 260 -12.39 6.91 -3.35
N ASP A 261 -12.68 8.20 -3.17
CA ASP A 261 -12.32 9.27 -4.12
C ASP A 261 -10.80 9.30 -4.38
N LEU A 262 -10.00 9.21 -3.30
CA LEU A 262 -8.54 9.26 -3.40
C LEU A 262 -7.98 8.04 -4.16
N CYS A 263 -8.45 6.84 -3.84
CA CYS A 263 -8.07 5.61 -4.52
C CYS A 263 -8.52 5.63 -5.99
N PHE A 264 -9.76 6.03 -6.26
CA PHE A 264 -10.26 6.17 -7.62
C PHE A 264 -9.37 7.09 -8.45
N LEU A 265 -9.03 8.27 -7.92
CA LEU A 265 -8.16 9.22 -8.62
C LEU A 265 -6.73 8.69 -8.82
N ASN A 266 -6.23 7.88 -7.89
CA ASN A 266 -4.95 7.20 -8.00
C ASN A 266 -4.93 6.12 -9.09
N ASP A 267 -6.06 5.42 -9.33
CA ASP A 267 -6.13 4.25 -10.19
C ASP A 267 -6.55 4.54 -11.63
N ILE A 268 -7.17 5.71 -11.87
CA ILE A 268 -7.52 6.13 -13.23
C ILE A 268 -6.25 6.26 -14.09
N GLU A 269 -6.27 5.70 -15.30
CA GLU A 269 -5.20 5.90 -16.27
C GLU A 269 -5.18 7.32 -16.83
N ASP A 270 -3.98 7.85 -17.11
CA ASP A 270 -3.76 9.22 -17.61
C ASP A 270 -4.51 9.53 -18.92
N THR A 271 -4.88 8.49 -19.69
CA THR A 271 -5.62 8.58 -20.95
C THR A 271 -7.10 8.90 -20.77
N GLN A 272 -7.72 8.49 -19.67
CA GLN A 272 -9.17 8.64 -19.45
C GLN A 272 -9.57 10.06 -19.04
N ILE A 273 -8.64 10.83 -18.45
CA ILE A 273 -8.93 12.20 -18.00
C ILE A 273 -8.95 13.21 -19.15
N LYS A 274 -8.14 12.99 -20.18
CA LYS A 274 -8.14 13.87 -21.37
C LYS A 274 -9.48 13.85 -22.13
N THR A 275 -10.23 12.77 -22.02
CA THR A 275 -11.56 12.64 -22.67
C THR A 275 -12.68 13.26 -21.85
N ALA A 276 -12.58 13.31 -20.52
CA ALA A 276 -13.59 13.93 -19.66
C ALA A 276 -13.54 15.47 -19.67
N SER A 277 -12.37 16.07 -19.92
CA SER A 277 -12.20 17.52 -20.02
C SER A 277 -12.54 18.10 -21.42
N ALA A 278 -12.80 17.24 -22.41
CA ALA A 278 -13.07 17.60 -23.80
C ALA A 278 -14.56 17.55 -24.20
N SER A 279 -15.50 17.52 -23.25
CA SER A 279 -16.92 17.65 -23.56
C SER A 279 -17.24 19.08 -23.99
N PRO A 280 -17.69 19.35 -25.24
CA PRO A 280 -18.00 20.68 -25.67
C PRO A 280 -19.24 21.21 -24.95
N SER A 281 -19.16 22.47 -24.52
CA SER A 281 -20.31 23.24 -24.02
C SER A 281 -21.45 23.20 -25.06
N PRO A 282 -22.71 23.06 -24.67
CA PRO A 282 -23.81 23.15 -25.60
C PRO A 282 -23.86 24.54 -26.23
N ILE A 283 -23.77 24.57 -27.54
CA ILE A 283 -24.01 25.76 -28.35
C ILE A 283 -25.50 26.08 -28.22
N HIS A 284 -25.80 27.15 -27.50
CA HIS A 284 -27.11 27.78 -27.59
C HIS A 284 -27.19 28.54 -28.92
N GLY A 285 -28.02 28.01 -29.81
CA GLY A 285 -28.60 28.72 -30.94
C GLY A 285 -29.96 29.32 -30.55
#